data_6745dfaa29c8345e171b945413844176
#
_entry.id   6745dfaa29c8345e171b945413844176
#
_cell.length_a   1.000
_cell.length_b   1.000
_cell.length_c   1.000
_cell.angle_alpha   90.00
_cell.angle_beta   90.00
_cell.angle_gamma   90.00
#
_symmetry.space_group_name_H-M   'P 1'
#
loop_
_entity.id
_entity.type
_entity.pdbx_description
1 polymer ?
#
loop_
_entity_poly.entity_id
_entity_poly.type
_entity_poly.pdbx_seq_one_letter_code
_entity_poly.pdbx_strand_id
1 'polypeptide(L)'
;MKNLKIKLLFALCAILLFSAFITEKKDVITIFMIGDSTMANKSLRNGNIERGWGQMLPDFLTEDVVVDNHARNGRSSLSFINEGRWDTVVSRLKKGDYVFIQFGHNDEKPSEKLHTDPGSTFDNNLRRFVTETREKGAYPVLFNSIVRRNFPPEGATENKGSYEKEGNILVDTHGEYLISPRKVAEEMGVPFVDLNKLTHDLVVGMGVEKSKELFMWVPAGKYDFCPKGKVDNTHLNIYGGKVVAGIAIEAVAKVVPELVPYIRYRDPEVYVADYKDNKECAVSYTFDDGLQEHYTLVFPEMEKVGFKGTFWVCGNTIENEVARQGKSRMTWPQMKEMSDKGHEISNHSWSHANLKHLNSDGVKMEIEKNDSIIGAMIGKKPLTFCYPFNAFDEVILRQASEGRVATRTRQHGVGGDKSKSTVESLDKWVKELLSAGDWGVAMIHGISTGYD
;
A
#
# COMPACT_ATOMS: atom_id res chain seq x y z
N MET A 1 45.95 -4.53 -42.57
CA MET A 1 45.42 -5.73 -41.89
C MET A 1 45.25 -5.56 -40.38
N LYS A 2 46.16 -4.91 -39.61
CA LYS A 2 46.02 -4.72 -38.17
C LYS A 2 44.78 -3.87 -37.76
N ASN A 3 44.52 -2.76 -38.47
CA ASN A 3 43.40 -1.86 -38.18
C ASN A 3 42.02 -2.46 -38.48
N LEU A 4 41.92 -3.44 -39.39
CA LEU A 4 40.66 -4.12 -39.70
C LEU A 4 40.29 -5.12 -38.60
N LYS A 5 41.28 -5.83 -38.04
CA LYS A 5 41.08 -6.78 -36.93
C LYS A 5 40.64 -6.06 -35.64
N ILE A 6 41.18 -4.87 -35.36
CA ILE A 6 40.79 -4.05 -34.21
C ILE A 6 39.36 -3.53 -34.40
N LYS A 7 38.98 -3.05 -35.56
CA LYS A 7 37.60 -2.61 -35.85
C LYS A 7 36.58 -3.76 -35.76
N LEU A 8 36.97 -4.99 -36.24
CA LEU A 8 36.11 -6.17 -36.08
C LEU A 8 35.95 -6.57 -34.60
N LEU A 9 37.02 -6.49 -33.80
CA LEU A 9 36.96 -6.80 -32.37
C LEU A 9 36.08 -5.83 -31.60
N PHE A 10 36.16 -4.53 -31.91
CA PHE A 10 35.26 -3.49 -31.32
C PHE A 10 33.80 -3.69 -31.76
N ALA A 11 33.53 -4.03 -33.00
CA ALA A 11 32.19 -4.34 -33.47
C ALA A 11 31.63 -5.60 -32.80
N LEU A 12 32.45 -6.64 -32.59
CA LEU A 12 32.03 -7.87 -31.91
C LEU A 12 31.75 -7.63 -30.42
N CYS A 13 32.60 -6.83 -29.74
CA CYS A 13 32.37 -6.41 -28.33
C CYS A 13 31.13 -5.52 -28.21
N ALA A 14 30.87 -4.63 -29.17
CA ALA A 14 29.65 -3.80 -29.17
C ALA A 14 28.38 -4.64 -29.37
N ILE A 15 28.43 -5.65 -30.24
CA ILE A 15 27.32 -6.61 -30.45
C ILE A 15 27.09 -7.46 -29.20
N LEU A 16 28.17 -7.92 -28.54
CA LEU A 16 28.07 -8.69 -27.29
C LEU A 16 27.56 -7.82 -26.11
N LEU A 17 27.91 -6.54 -26.06
CA LEU A 17 27.37 -5.60 -25.08
C LEU A 17 25.91 -5.23 -25.37
N PHE A 18 25.51 -5.13 -26.64
CA PHE A 18 24.11 -4.90 -27.00
C PHE A 18 23.21 -6.12 -26.76
N SER A 19 23.74 -7.34 -26.93
CA SER A 19 22.98 -8.57 -26.62
C SER A 19 22.79 -8.81 -25.13
N ALA A 20 23.62 -8.20 -24.25
CA ALA A 20 23.47 -8.26 -22.80
C ALA A 20 22.33 -7.37 -22.25
N PHE A 21 21.75 -6.48 -23.09
CA PHE A 21 20.64 -5.61 -22.75
C PHE A 21 19.31 -5.98 -23.41
N ILE A 22 19.24 -7.12 -24.09
CA ILE A 22 17.93 -7.68 -24.45
C ILE A 22 17.36 -8.30 -23.19
N THR A 23 16.70 -7.47 -22.38
CA THR A 23 15.75 -7.99 -21.40
C THR A 23 14.70 -8.75 -22.20
N GLU A 24 14.70 -10.09 -22.10
CA GLU A 24 13.59 -10.89 -22.59
C GLU A 24 12.31 -10.27 -22.04
N LYS A 25 11.46 -9.75 -22.93
CA LYS A 25 10.17 -9.26 -22.56
C LYS A 25 9.41 -10.47 -22.02
N LYS A 26 9.19 -10.51 -20.70
CA LYS A 26 8.38 -11.55 -20.08
C LYS A 26 6.98 -11.51 -20.69
N ASP A 27 6.42 -12.67 -20.96
CA ASP A 27 5.03 -12.76 -21.36
C ASP A 27 4.15 -12.29 -20.24
N VAL A 28 3.14 -11.48 -20.57
CA VAL A 28 2.10 -11.08 -19.61
C VAL A 28 1.23 -12.29 -19.33
N ILE A 29 1.18 -12.70 -18.06
CA ILE A 29 0.36 -13.81 -17.60
C ILE A 29 -0.85 -13.30 -16.81
N THR A 30 -1.94 -14.07 -16.81
CA THR A 30 -3.10 -13.78 -15.97
C THR A 30 -3.22 -14.80 -14.84
N ILE A 31 -3.38 -14.31 -13.61
CA ILE A 31 -3.77 -15.13 -12.46
C ILE A 31 -5.26 -14.89 -12.23
N PHE A 32 -6.08 -15.88 -12.62
CA PHE A 32 -7.49 -15.92 -12.27
C PHE A 32 -7.63 -16.40 -10.83
N MET A 33 -8.47 -15.74 -10.06
CA MET A 33 -8.72 -16.14 -8.68
C MET A 33 -10.19 -16.49 -8.51
N ILE A 34 -10.49 -17.68 -8.02
CA ILE A 34 -11.84 -18.15 -7.72
C ILE A 34 -11.96 -18.55 -6.26
N GLY A 35 -13.02 -18.11 -5.61
CA GLY A 35 -13.17 -18.33 -4.17
C GLY A 35 -14.34 -17.56 -3.57
N ASP A 36 -14.29 -17.48 -2.26
CA ASP A 36 -15.33 -16.87 -1.42
C ASP A 36 -15.00 -15.42 -0.98
N SER A 37 -15.65 -14.97 0.10
CA SER A 37 -15.54 -13.60 0.61
C SER A 37 -14.15 -13.26 1.15
N THR A 38 -13.34 -14.23 1.58
CA THR A 38 -12.02 -14.01 2.15
C THR A 38 -10.99 -13.67 1.09
N MET A 39 -11.23 -14.07 -0.16
CA MET A 39 -10.42 -13.77 -1.32
C MET A 39 -10.98 -12.60 -2.17
N ALA A 40 -12.30 -12.35 -2.12
CA ALA A 40 -13.02 -11.48 -3.03
C ALA A 40 -12.65 -9.99 -2.94
N ASN A 41 -12.79 -9.29 -4.07
CA ASN A 41 -12.74 -7.83 -4.10
C ASN A 41 -13.89 -7.22 -3.31
N LYS A 42 -13.59 -6.23 -2.47
CA LYS A 42 -14.56 -5.47 -1.69
C LYS A 42 -14.75 -4.07 -2.27
N SER A 43 -15.94 -3.53 -2.09
CA SER A 43 -16.21 -2.14 -2.44
C SER A 43 -15.33 -1.19 -1.62
N LEU A 44 -14.79 -0.15 -2.26
CA LEU A 44 -14.02 0.91 -1.61
C LEU A 44 -14.88 2.10 -1.17
N ARG A 45 -16.19 2.04 -1.43
CA ARG A 45 -17.12 3.15 -1.13
C ARG A 45 -17.22 3.41 0.37
N ASN A 46 -17.41 4.67 0.72
CA ASN A 46 -17.62 5.14 2.10
C ASN A 46 -16.48 4.76 3.06
N GLY A 47 -15.25 4.68 2.59
CA GLY A 47 -14.09 4.35 3.43
C GLY A 47 -14.08 2.89 3.92
N ASN A 48 -14.75 1.96 3.22
CA ASN A 48 -14.75 0.56 3.60
C ASN A 48 -13.33 -0.01 3.62
N ILE A 49 -12.90 -0.49 4.79
CA ILE A 49 -11.57 -1.07 5.03
C ILE A 49 -11.54 -2.60 4.86
N GLU A 50 -12.66 -3.27 4.66
CA GLU A 50 -12.69 -4.72 4.43
C GLU A 50 -12.00 -5.06 3.11
N ARG A 51 -11.12 -6.07 3.11
CA ARG A 51 -10.41 -6.57 1.92
C ARG A 51 -10.38 -8.08 1.91
N GLY A 52 -10.58 -8.69 0.73
CA GLY A 52 -10.13 -10.06 0.53
C GLY A 52 -8.63 -10.08 0.19
N TRP A 53 -7.93 -11.15 0.57
CA TRP A 53 -6.50 -11.25 0.29
C TRP A 53 -6.18 -11.23 -1.22
N GLY A 54 -7.07 -11.77 -2.05
CA GLY A 54 -6.92 -11.71 -3.51
C GLY A 54 -6.99 -10.29 -4.08
N GLN A 55 -7.69 -9.38 -3.42
CA GLN A 55 -7.73 -7.96 -3.79
C GLN A 55 -6.36 -7.28 -3.56
N MET A 56 -5.59 -7.77 -2.60
CA MET A 56 -4.29 -7.22 -2.23
C MET A 56 -3.12 -7.91 -2.94
N LEU A 57 -3.37 -9.00 -3.66
CA LEU A 57 -2.33 -9.79 -4.34
C LEU A 57 -1.53 -8.99 -5.40
N PRO A 58 -2.14 -8.07 -6.18
CA PRO A 58 -1.39 -7.27 -7.16
C PRO A 58 -0.21 -6.47 -6.56
N ASP A 59 -0.28 -6.09 -5.28
CA ASP A 59 0.81 -5.35 -4.61
C ASP A 59 2.13 -6.15 -4.52
N PHE A 60 2.05 -7.47 -4.70
CA PHE A 60 3.17 -8.40 -4.58
C PHE A 60 3.68 -8.92 -5.92
N LEU A 61 3.09 -8.47 -7.02
CA LEU A 61 3.38 -8.97 -8.36
C LEU A 61 3.98 -7.87 -9.25
N THR A 62 4.76 -8.27 -10.24
CA THR A 62 5.29 -7.35 -11.26
C THR A 62 4.17 -6.91 -12.20
N GLU A 63 4.44 -5.88 -13.01
CA GLU A 63 3.50 -5.37 -14.03
C GLU A 63 3.23 -6.37 -15.17
N ASP A 64 4.00 -7.44 -15.26
CA ASP A 64 3.79 -8.52 -16.23
C ASP A 64 2.69 -9.51 -15.79
N VAL A 65 2.04 -9.28 -14.65
CA VAL A 65 0.95 -10.12 -14.14
C VAL A 65 -0.34 -9.34 -14.02
N VAL A 66 -1.39 -9.86 -14.65
CA VAL A 66 -2.76 -9.40 -14.46
C VAL A 66 -3.45 -10.29 -13.44
N VAL A 67 -3.98 -9.74 -12.35
CA VAL A 67 -4.81 -10.48 -11.41
C VAL A 67 -6.28 -10.25 -11.75
N ASP A 68 -6.96 -11.30 -12.21
CA ASP A 68 -8.39 -11.29 -12.53
C ASP A 68 -9.18 -12.03 -11.43
N ASN A 69 -9.60 -11.27 -10.42
CA ASN A 69 -10.23 -11.83 -9.22
C ASN A 69 -11.75 -11.98 -9.38
N HIS A 70 -12.20 -13.20 -9.64
CA HIS A 70 -13.61 -13.62 -9.75
C HIS A 70 -14.21 -14.11 -8.43
N ALA A 71 -13.42 -14.22 -7.35
CA ALA A 71 -13.93 -14.62 -6.05
C ALA A 71 -15.11 -13.74 -5.61
N ARG A 72 -16.09 -14.32 -4.94
CA ARG A 72 -17.35 -13.62 -4.63
C ARG A 72 -17.84 -13.89 -3.22
N ASN A 73 -18.27 -12.82 -2.53
CA ASN A 73 -18.83 -12.92 -1.19
C ASN A 73 -19.97 -13.94 -1.13
N GLY A 74 -19.90 -14.84 -0.13
CA GLY A 74 -20.97 -15.80 0.18
C GLY A 74 -21.09 -16.98 -0.80
N ARG A 75 -20.11 -17.21 -1.68
CA ARG A 75 -20.14 -18.33 -2.62
C ARG A 75 -19.34 -19.51 -2.10
N SER A 76 -19.97 -20.69 -2.21
CA SER A 76 -19.33 -22.00 -2.12
C SER A 76 -18.85 -22.44 -3.51
N SER A 77 -18.09 -23.52 -3.58
CA SER A 77 -17.72 -24.16 -4.85
C SER A 77 -18.95 -24.52 -5.69
N LEU A 78 -20.00 -25.05 -5.04
CA LEU A 78 -21.28 -25.41 -5.68
C LEU A 78 -22.00 -24.18 -6.25
N SER A 79 -22.21 -23.15 -5.46
CA SER A 79 -22.92 -21.95 -5.93
C SER A 79 -22.13 -21.19 -6.99
N PHE A 80 -20.79 -21.21 -6.92
CA PHE A 80 -19.92 -20.61 -7.92
C PHE A 80 -20.10 -21.27 -9.30
N ILE A 81 -20.23 -22.59 -9.32
CA ILE A 81 -20.54 -23.37 -10.53
C ILE A 81 -21.98 -23.07 -11.00
N ASN A 82 -22.97 -23.23 -10.13
CA ASN A 82 -24.40 -23.14 -10.48
C ASN A 82 -24.80 -21.74 -10.97
N GLU A 83 -24.07 -20.68 -10.56
CA GLU A 83 -24.30 -19.32 -11.04
C GLU A 83 -23.58 -19.00 -12.37
N GLY A 84 -22.95 -19.99 -13.02
CA GLY A 84 -22.20 -19.80 -14.28
C GLY A 84 -20.92 -18.94 -14.12
N ARG A 85 -20.45 -18.74 -12.89
CA ARG A 85 -19.26 -17.93 -12.63
C ARG A 85 -18.00 -18.65 -13.09
N TRP A 86 -17.97 -19.96 -12.88
CA TRP A 86 -16.87 -20.78 -13.36
C TRP A 86 -16.80 -20.79 -14.88
N ASP A 87 -17.93 -20.93 -15.57
CA ASP A 87 -17.98 -20.91 -17.03
C ASP A 87 -17.45 -19.58 -17.60
N THR A 88 -17.71 -18.47 -16.91
CA THR A 88 -17.16 -17.15 -17.24
C THR A 88 -15.62 -17.16 -17.18
N VAL A 89 -15.03 -17.76 -16.14
CA VAL A 89 -13.56 -17.89 -16.02
C VAL A 89 -13.00 -18.78 -17.13
N VAL A 90 -13.56 -19.98 -17.30
CA VAL A 90 -13.13 -20.95 -18.31
C VAL A 90 -13.14 -20.35 -19.74
N SER A 91 -14.13 -19.53 -20.04
CA SER A 91 -14.24 -18.87 -21.36
C SER A 91 -13.10 -17.88 -21.64
N ARG A 92 -12.42 -17.39 -20.60
CA ARG A 92 -11.34 -16.38 -20.68
C ARG A 92 -9.95 -16.95 -20.53
N LEU A 93 -9.83 -18.18 -20.00
CA LEU A 93 -8.55 -18.86 -19.77
C LEU A 93 -7.80 -19.07 -21.09
N LYS A 94 -6.49 -18.82 -21.03
CA LYS A 94 -5.53 -19.06 -22.11
C LYS A 94 -4.40 -19.95 -21.63
N LYS A 95 -3.71 -20.56 -22.55
CA LYS A 95 -2.49 -21.32 -22.26
C LYS A 95 -1.47 -20.40 -21.56
N GLY A 96 -0.94 -20.87 -20.43
CA GLY A 96 0.04 -20.13 -19.63
C GLY A 96 -0.56 -19.33 -18.47
N ASP A 97 -1.89 -19.16 -18.42
CA ASP A 97 -2.57 -18.52 -17.28
C ASP A 97 -2.54 -19.42 -16.05
N TYR A 98 -2.79 -18.83 -14.88
CA TYR A 98 -2.92 -19.57 -13.61
C TYR A 98 -4.32 -19.40 -13.05
N VAL A 99 -4.79 -20.41 -12.31
CA VAL A 99 -6.06 -20.34 -11.56
C VAL A 99 -5.80 -20.67 -10.09
N PHE A 100 -5.96 -19.69 -9.22
CA PHE A 100 -5.88 -19.85 -7.77
C PHE A 100 -7.28 -20.16 -7.23
N ILE A 101 -7.43 -21.31 -6.57
CA ILE A 101 -8.72 -21.91 -6.20
C ILE A 101 -8.80 -22.04 -4.68
N GLN A 102 -9.69 -21.27 -4.03
CA GLN A 102 -9.90 -21.32 -2.58
C GLN A 102 -11.38 -21.30 -2.23
N PHE A 103 -11.91 -22.41 -1.73
CA PHE A 103 -13.26 -22.56 -1.22
C PHE A 103 -13.27 -23.31 0.13
N GLY A 104 -14.43 -23.34 0.81
CA GLY A 104 -14.63 -24.02 2.08
C GLY A 104 -15.57 -23.25 3.03
N HIS A 105 -15.29 -21.96 3.30
CA HIS A 105 -16.08 -21.16 4.26
C HIS A 105 -17.60 -21.16 4.05
N ASN A 106 -18.07 -21.36 2.83
CA ASN A 106 -19.50 -21.40 2.53
C ASN A 106 -19.95 -22.81 2.18
N ASP A 107 -19.06 -23.69 1.76
CA ASP A 107 -19.33 -25.09 1.45
C ASP A 107 -19.78 -25.86 2.71
N GLU A 108 -19.27 -25.51 3.88
CA GLU A 108 -19.64 -26.09 5.18
C GLU A 108 -21.02 -25.65 5.70
N LYS A 109 -21.66 -24.64 5.08
CA LYS A 109 -22.95 -24.13 5.52
C LYS A 109 -24.08 -25.09 5.18
N PRO A 110 -25.09 -25.30 6.06
CA PRO A 110 -26.14 -26.31 5.85
C PRO A 110 -27.20 -25.93 4.80
N SER A 111 -26.94 -24.86 4.04
CA SER A 111 -27.88 -24.44 2.96
C SER A 111 -27.69 -25.28 1.71
N GLU A 112 -28.75 -25.88 1.18
CA GLU A 112 -28.75 -26.68 -0.04
C GLU A 112 -28.12 -25.97 -1.25
N LYS A 113 -28.18 -24.64 -1.29
CA LYS A 113 -27.55 -23.84 -2.37
C LYS A 113 -26.05 -23.69 -2.24
N LEU A 114 -25.51 -23.97 -1.05
CA LEU A 114 -24.10 -23.75 -0.72
C LEU A 114 -23.39 -25.03 -0.33
N HIS A 115 -24.09 -25.93 0.38
CA HIS A 115 -23.48 -27.09 1.01
C HIS A 115 -22.87 -28.06 0.00
N THR A 116 -21.70 -28.54 0.35
CA THR A 116 -21.03 -29.66 -0.32
C THR A 116 -20.38 -30.54 0.73
N ASP A 117 -20.16 -31.81 0.44
CA ASP A 117 -19.58 -32.77 1.37
C ASP A 117 -18.11 -33.05 1.02
N PRO A 118 -17.17 -32.90 1.98
CA PRO A 118 -15.80 -33.35 1.82
C PRO A 118 -15.73 -34.85 1.49
N GLY A 119 -14.78 -35.22 0.64
CA GLY A 119 -14.64 -36.61 0.15
C GLY A 119 -15.60 -36.97 -0.99
N SER A 120 -16.57 -36.11 -1.30
CA SER A 120 -17.56 -36.36 -2.38
C SER A 120 -17.82 -35.11 -3.21
N THR A 121 -18.89 -34.37 -2.96
CA THR A 121 -19.33 -33.24 -3.81
C THR A 121 -18.38 -32.07 -3.79
N PHE A 122 -17.74 -31.77 -2.64
CA PHE A 122 -16.71 -30.73 -2.56
C PHE A 122 -15.48 -31.09 -3.39
N ASP A 123 -14.97 -32.29 -3.19
CA ASP A 123 -13.81 -32.79 -3.94
C ASP A 123 -14.08 -32.87 -5.44
N ASN A 124 -15.29 -33.26 -5.85
CA ASN A 124 -15.68 -33.31 -7.26
C ASN A 124 -15.68 -31.89 -7.89
N ASN A 125 -16.13 -30.88 -7.17
CA ASN A 125 -16.07 -29.50 -7.65
C ASN A 125 -14.60 -29.04 -7.82
N LEU A 126 -13.74 -29.37 -6.86
CA LEU A 126 -12.30 -29.05 -6.96
C LEU A 126 -11.65 -29.76 -8.16
N ARG A 127 -11.95 -31.07 -8.36
CA ARG A 127 -11.46 -31.83 -9.53
C ARG A 127 -11.93 -31.20 -10.83
N ARG A 128 -13.19 -30.75 -10.90
CA ARG A 128 -13.73 -30.05 -12.06
C ARG A 128 -12.93 -28.78 -12.37
N PHE A 129 -12.70 -27.93 -11.38
CA PHE A 129 -11.90 -26.71 -11.55
C PHE A 129 -10.48 -27.02 -12.08
N VAL A 130 -9.83 -28.03 -11.52
CA VAL A 130 -8.49 -28.47 -11.95
C VAL A 130 -8.50 -28.99 -13.41
N THR A 131 -9.43 -29.88 -13.72
CA THR A 131 -9.53 -30.51 -15.05
C THR A 131 -9.78 -29.48 -16.14
N GLU A 132 -10.83 -28.66 -15.98
CA GLU A 132 -11.21 -27.67 -16.98
C GLU A 132 -10.15 -26.54 -17.13
N THR A 133 -9.40 -26.21 -16.04
CA THR A 133 -8.23 -25.34 -16.12
C THR A 133 -7.15 -25.94 -17.03
N ARG A 134 -6.80 -27.21 -16.81
CA ARG A 134 -5.77 -27.91 -17.61
C ARG A 134 -6.17 -28.07 -19.07
N GLU A 135 -7.45 -28.32 -19.34
CA GLU A 135 -7.98 -28.39 -20.71
C GLU A 135 -7.76 -27.11 -21.51
N LYS A 136 -7.67 -25.96 -20.83
CA LYS A 136 -7.34 -24.67 -21.44
C LYS A 136 -5.82 -24.42 -21.56
N GLY A 137 -4.99 -25.35 -21.08
CA GLY A 137 -3.53 -25.19 -21.02
C GLY A 137 -3.07 -24.23 -19.94
N ALA A 138 -3.93 -23.95 -18.96
CA ALA A 138 -3.66 -23.13 -17.79
C ALA A 138 -3.23 -24.00 -16.58
N TYR A 139 -2.69 -23.37 -15.54
CA TYR A 139 -2.10 -24.02 -14.37
C TYR A 139 -2.96 -23.80 -13.12
N PRO A 140 -3.62 -24.84 -12.58
CA PRO A 140 -4.38 -24.71 -11.33
C PRO A 140 -3.46 -24.78 -10.11
N VAL A 141 -3.77 -23.98 -9.08
CA VAL A 141 -3.16 -24.02 -7.74
C VAL A 141 -4.28 -24.08 -6.71
N LEU A 142 -4.27 -25.11 -5.89
CA LEU A 142 -5.29 -25.31 -4.84
C LEU A 142 -4.82 -24.71 -3.52
N PHE A 143 -5.77 -24.09 -2.82
CA PHE A 143 -5.61 -23.55 -1.47
C PHE A 143 -6.73 -24.08 -0.58
N ASN A 144 -6.45 -24.33 0.69
CA ASN A 144 -7.49 -24.42 1.68
C ASN A 144 -7.89 -23.03 2.23
N SER A 145 -8.98 -22.98 3.00
CA SER A 145 -9.50 -21.73 3.56
C SER A 145 -8.55 -21.12 4.58
N ILE A 146 -8.49 -19.78 4.62
CA ILE A 146 -7.80 -19.09 5.72
C ILE A 146 -8.47 -19.41 7.06
N VAL A 147 -7.74 -19.27 8.16
CA VAL A 147 -8.26 -19.49 9.49
C VAL A 147 -9.36 -18.48 9.86
N ARG A 148 -10.34 -18.88 10.68
CA ARG A 148 -11.14 -17.94 11.48
C ARG A 148 -10.45 -17.67 12.79
N ARG A 149 -10.50 -16.42 13.25
CA ARG A 149 -10.00 -16.04 14.58
C ARG A 149 -10.97 -16.55 15.65
N ASN A 150 -10.93 -17.84 15.93
CA ASN A 150 -11.84 -18.53 16.85
C ASN A 150 -11.11 -18.95 18.13
N PHE A 151 -10.80 -17.98 18.98
CA PHE A 151 -10.29 -18.25 20.32
C PHE A 151 -11.48 -18.50 21.27
N PRO A 152 -11.55 -19.65 21.95
CA PRO A 152 -12.61 -19.92 22.90
C PRO A 152 -12.46 -19.02 24.13
N PRO A 153 -13.55 -18.80 24.89
CA PRO A 153 -13.48 -18.20 26.21
C PRO A 153 -12.60 -19.04 27.13
N GLU A 154 -12.01 -18.42 28.13
CA GLU A 154 -11.26 -19.14 29.17
C GLU A 154 -12.10 -20.31 29.73
N GLY A 155 -11.54 -21.51 29.73
CA GLY A 155 -12.18 -22.72 30.23
C GLY A 155 -12.88 -23.61 29.21
N ALA A 156 -12.82 -23.30 27.91
CA ALA A 156 -13.33 -24.21 26.89
C ALA A 156 -12.43 -25.44 26.76
N THR A 157 -12.99 -26.62 27.12
CA THR A 157 -12.25 -27.89 27.23
C THR A 157 -12.36 -28.80 26.01
N GLU A 158 -13.22 -28.49 25.02
CA GLU A 158 -13.38 -29.32 23.82
C GLU A 158 -12.50 -28.85 22.70
N ASN A 159 -11.48 -29.64 22.42
CA ASN A 159 -10.52 -29.44 21.37
C ASN A 159 -10.83 -30.34 20.17
N LYS A 160 -11.42 -29.79 19.12
CA LYS A 160 -11.69 -30.50 17.84
C LYS A 160 -10.69 -30.07 16.77
N GLY A 161 -9.40 -30.35 16.96
CA GLY A 161 -8.36 -30.02 15.99
C GLY A 161 -7.69 -28.67 16.25
N SER A 162 -7.38 -28.37 17.50
CA SER A 162 -6.65 -27.15 17.89
C SER A 162 -5.15 -27.42 18.01
N TYR A 163 -4.37 -26.39 17.78
CA TYR A 163 -2.95 -26.38 18.06
C TYR A 163 -2.69 -25.47 19.27
N GLU A 164 -2.00 -25.98 20.25
CA GLU A 164 -1.60 -25.23 21.43
C GLU A 164 -0.23 -24.57 21.18
N LYS A 165 -0.15 -23.26 21.34
CA LYS A 165 1.13 -22.56 21.42
C LYS A 165 1.01 -21.45 22.45
N GLU A 166 1.86 -21.48 23.47
CA GLU A 166 1.96 -20.44 24.49
C GLU A 166 0.63 -20.11 25.23
N GLY A 167 -0.23 -21.13 25.46
CA GLY A 167 -1.51 -20.96 26.13
C GLY A 167 -2.64 -20.36 25.28
N ASN A 168 -2.38 -20.03 24.01
CA ASN A 168 -3.40 -19.58 23.06
C ASN A 168 -3.93 -20.77 22.25
N ILE A 169 -5.18 -21.14 22.46
CA ILE A 169 -5.84 -22.20 21.71
C ILE A 169 -6.73 -21.56 20.65
N LEU A 170 -6.44 -21.82 19.39
CA LEU A 170 -7.29 -21.42 18.26
C LEU A 170 -8.03 -22.65 17.72
N VAL A 171 -9.35 -22.67 17.86
CA VAL A 171 -10.16 -23.83 17.47
C VAL A 171 -10.44 -23.80 15.97
N ASP A 172 -10.10 -24.90 15.28
CA ASP A 172 -10.49 -25.10 13.89
C ASP A 172 -12.00 -25.16 13.73
N THR A 173 -12.52 -24.50 12.72
CA THR A 173 -13.94 -24.43 12.38
C THR A 173 -14.28 -25.07 11.05
N HIS A 174 -13.30 -25.57 10.28
CA HIS A 174 -13.48 -26.05 8.93
C HIS A 174 -13.42 -27.58 8.80
N GLY A 175 -12.74 -28.25 9.72
CA GLY A 175 -12.64 -29.72 9.73
C GLY A 175 -12.14 -30.28 8.39
N GLU A 176 -12.86 -31.25 7.82
CA GLU A 176 -12.44 -31.96 6.61
C GLU A 176 -12.40 -31.09 5.34
N TYR A 177 -13.02 -29.89 5.33
CA TYR A 177 -12.89 -28.95 4.22
C TYR A 177 -11.45 -28.40 4.08
N LEU A 178 -10.60 -28.52 5.11
CA LEU A 178 -9.17 -28.20 4.98
C LEU A 178 -8.35 -29.31 4.35
N ILE A 179 -8.84 -30.56 4.48
CA ILE A 179 -8.16 -31.76 4.03
C ILE A 179 -8.43 -32.02 2.54
N SER A 180 -9.67 -31.83 2.09
CA SER A 180 -10.09 -32.09 0.71
C SER A 180 -9.24 -31.41 -0.36
N PRO A 181 -8.91 -30.10 -0.28
CA PRO A 181 -8.06 -29.46 -1.30
C PRO A 181 -6.66 -30.09 -1.41
N ARG A 182 -6.07 -30.49 -0.28
CA ARG A 182 -4.79 -31.21 -0.27
C ARG A 182 -4.89 -32.56 -0.96
N LYS A 183 -5.90 -33.36 -0.58
CA LYS A 183 -6.12 -34.69 -1.19
C LYS A 183 -6.32 -34.60 -2.70
N VAL A 184 -7.15 -33.67 -3.16
CA VAL A 184 -7.40 -33.48 -4.59
C VAL A 184 -6.13 -33.01 -5.30
N ALA A 185 -5.32 -32.13 -4.67
CA ALA A 185 -4.05 -31.68 -5.22
C ALA A 185 -3.07 -32.85 -5.39
N GLU A 186 -2.92 -33.70 -4.36
CA GLU A 186 -2.08 -34.90 -4.40
C GLU A 186 -2.54 -35.89 -5.47
N GLU A 187 -3.86 -36.18 -5.51
CA GLU A 187 -4.49 -37.07 -6.47
C GLU A 187 -4.27 -36.62 -7.92
N MET A 188 -4.44 -35.32 -8.16
CA MET A 188 -4.34 -34.77 -9.51
C MET A 188 -2.95 -34.25 -9.87
N GLY A 189 -1.98 -34.32 -8.96
CA GLY A 189 -0.62 -33.82 -9.18
C GLY A 189 -0.60 -32.33 -9.51
N VAL A 190 -1.25 -31.48 -8.70
CA VAL A 190 -1.26 -30.01 -8.81
C VAL A 190 -0.67 -29.37 -7.57
N PRO A 191 -0.10 -28.16 -7.66
CA PRO A 191 0.39 -27.42 -6.51
C PRO A 191 -0.70 -27.17 -5.47
N PHE A 192 -0.34 -27.30 -4.19
CA PHE A 192 -1.19 -27.01 -3.05
C PHE A 192 -0.49 -26.04 -2.07
N VAL A 193 -1.24 -25.06 -1.60
CA VAL A 193 -0.82 -24.13 -0.56
C VAL A 193 -1.69 -24.32 0.67
N ASP A 194 -1.10 -24.73 1.79
CA ASP A 194 -1.79 -24.85 3.08
C ASP A 194 -1.94 -23.46 3.73
N LEU A 195 -2.84 -22.66 3.15
CA LEU A 195 -3.06 -21.29 3.59
C LEU A 195 -3.71 -21.24 4.98
N ASN A 196 -4.48 -22.28 5.35
CA ASN A 196 -5.03 -22.39 6.68
C ASN A 196 -3.93 -22.48 7.73
N LYS A 197 -2.99 -23.42 7.56
CA LYS A 197 -1.87 -23.57 8.51
C LYS A 197 -1.05 -22.29 8.63
N LEU A 198 -0.75 -21.62 7.52
CA LEU A 198 0.04 -20.39 7.53
C LEU A 198 -0.67 -19.25 8.25
N THR A 199 -1.96 -19.08 8.03
CA THR A 199 -2.76 -18.05 8.70
C THR A 199 -3.08 -18.43 10.15
N HIS A 200 -3.21 -19.72 10.45
CA HIS A 200 -3.31 -20.22 11.82
C HIS A 200 -2.06 -19.86 12.63
N ASP A 201 -0.87 -20.19 12.12
CA ASP A 201 0.41 -19.92 12.79
C ASP A 201 0.60 -18.40 13.03
N LEU A 202 0.19 -17.57 12.06
CA LEU A 202 0.18 -16.12 12.20
C LEU A 202 -0.74 -15.66 13.35
N VAL A 203 -1.99 -16.11 13.35
CA VAL A 203 -3.02 -15.67 14.33
C VAL A 203 -2.65 -16.14 15.74
N VAL A 204 -2.18 -17.38 15.89
CA VAL A 204 -1.69 -17.91 17.18
C VAL A 204 -0.44 -17.15 17.65
N GLY A 205 0.50 -16.87 16.75
CA GLY A 205 1.71 -16.13 17.07
C GLY A 205 1.45 -14.69 17.51
N MET A 206 0.40 -14.05 16.97
CA MET A 206 -0.05 -12.72 17.40
C MET A 206 -0.83 -12.76 18.73
N GLY A 207 -1.46 -13.87 19.06
CA GLY A 207 -2.29 -14.05 20.26
C GLY A 207 -3.68 -13.39 20.12
N VAL A 208 -4.47 -13.55 21.21
CA VAL A 208 -5.91 -13.19 21.23
C VAL A 208 -6.16 -11.72 20.93
N GLU A 209 -5.42 -10.81 21.53
CA GLU A 209 -5.70 -9.38 21.37
C GLU A 209 -5.12 -8.81 20.05
N LYS A 210 -3.83 -9.06 19.80
CA LYS A 210 -3.16 -8.47 18.64
C LYS A 210 -3.68 -8.99 17.30
N SER A 211 -4.13 -10.24 17.23
CA SER A 211 -4.71 -10.81 16.02
C SER A 211 -6.00 -10.12 15.55
N LYS A 212 -6.70 -9.35 16.42
CA LYS A 212 -7.83 -8.50 16.02
C LYS A 212 -7.45 -7.49 14.94
N GLU A 213 -6.18 -7.06 14.91
CA GLU A 213 -5.66 -6.11 13.93
C GLU A 213 -5.72 -6.62 12.48
N LEU A 214 -5.78 -7.94 12.27
CA LEU A 214 -5.93 -8.55 10.94
C LEU A 214 -7.37 -8.55 10.44
N PHE A 215 -8.34 -8.54 11.34
CA PHE A 215 -9.75 -8.81 11.04
C PHE A 215 -10.60 -7.55 11.13
N MET A 216 -11.89 -7.69 10.77
CA MET A 216 -12.83 -6.58 10.82
C MET A 216 -13.34 -6.32 12.26
N TRP A 217 -12.42 -5.93 13.13
CA TRP A 217 -12.70 -5.44 14.47
C TRP A 217 -12.69 -3.91 14.46
N VAL A 218 -13.88 -3.32 14.31
CA VAL A 218 -14.06 -1.88 14.09
C VAL A 218 -14.91 -1.30 15.22
N PRO A 219 -14.38 -0.32 15.98
CA PRO A 219 -15.18 0.40 16.98
C PRO A 219 -16.34 1.17 16.36
N ALA A 220 -17.43 1.33 17.11
CA ALA A 220 -18.56 2.15 16.69
C ALA A 220 -18.12 3.61 16.50
N GLY A 221 -18.65 4.25 15.45
CA GLY A 221 -18.37 5.65 15.12
C GLY A 221 -17.03 5.91 14.45
N LYS A 222 -16.20 4.87 14.19
CA LYS A 222 -14.88 5.05 13.58
C LYS A 222 -14.96 5.27 12.05
N TYR A 223 -15.89 4.61 11.37
CA TYR A 223 -15.99 4.67 9.90
C TYR A 223 -17.45 4.76 9.45
N ASP A 224 -17.71 5.57 8.43
CA ASP A 224 -19.05 5.77 7.86
C ASP A 224 -19.67 4.51 7.26
N PHE A 225 -18.86 3.61 6.72
CA PHE A 225 -19.36 2.35 6.14
C PHE A 225 -19.90 1.38 7.19
N CYS A 226 -19.53 1.53 8.46
CA CYS A 226 -20.05 0.71 9.56
C CYS A 226 -20.17 1.54 10.87
N PRO A 227 -21.14 2.49 10.95
CA PRO A 227 -21.24 3.43 12.05
C PRO A 227 -21.53 2.75 13.41
N LYS A 228 -22.11 1.55 13.40
CA LYS A 228 -22.34 0.74 14.61
C LYS A 228 -21.13 -0.08 15.05
N GLY A 229 -20.02 0.02 14.32
CA GLY A 229 -18.88 -0.86 14.51
C GLY A 229 -19.11 -2.26 13.92
N LYS A 230 -18.07 -3.10 13.96
CA LYS A 230 -18.12 -4.48 13.49
C LYS A 230 -17.19 -5.35 14.32
N VAL A 231 -17.64 -6.54 14.70
CA VAL A 231 -16.83 -7.60 15.30
C VAL A 231 -16.94 -8.82 14.40
N ASP A 232 -15.89 -9.09 13.63
CA ASP A 232 -15.90 -10.15 12.63
C ASP A 232 -14.56 -10.87 12.64
N ASN A 233 -14.60 -12.13 12.99
CA ASN A 233 -13.45 -13.02 13.12
C ASN A 233 -13.10 -13.78 11.83
N THR A 234 -13.75 -13.46 10.72
CA THR A 234 -13.58 -14.16 9.43
C THR A 234 -13.01 -13.25 8.36
N HIS A 235 -13.54 -12.02 8.24
CA HIS A 235 -13.16 -11.11 7.17
C HIS A 235 -11.99 -10.21 7.59
N LEU A 236 -11.07 -10.03 6.65
CA LEU A 236 -9.85 -9.25 6.85
C LEU A 236 -10.09 -7.77 6.57
N ASN A 237 -9.38 -6.92 7.28
CA ASN A 237 -9.23 -5.51 6.93
C ASN A 237 -8.06 -5.30 5.93
N ILE A 238 -7.73 -4.04 5.61
CA ILE A 238 -6.64 -3.71 4.67
C ILE A 238 -5.32 -4.35 5.09
N TYR A 239 -4.95 -4.24 6.37
CA TYR A 239 -3.71 -4.79 6.90
C TYR A 239 -3.72 -6.33 6.82
N GLY A 240 -4.76 -6.97 7.33
CA GLY A 240 -4.90 -8.43 7.27
C GLY A 240 -4.91 -8.97 5.85
N GLY A 241 -5.61 -8.29 4.93
CA GLY A 241 -5.61 -8.65 3.50
C GLY A 241 -4.22 -8.61 2.88
N LYS A 242 -3.43 -7.58 3.18
CA LYS A 242 -2.03 -7.47 2.73
C LYS A 242 -1.15 -8.57 3.32
N VAL A 243 -1.21 -8.78 4.62
CA VAL A 243 -0.41 -9.81 5.30
C VAL A 243 -0.70 -11.19 4.72
N VAL A 244 -1.98 -11.56 4.57
CA VAL A 244 -2.37 -12.87 4.02
C VAL A 244 -1.98 -13.00 2.56
N ALA A 245 -2.12 -11.96 1.73
CA ALA A 245 -1.66 -11.98 0.34
C ALA A 245 -0.14 -12.20 0.23
N GLY A 246 0.65 -11.55 1.09
CA GLY A 246 2.10 -11.75 1.16
C GLY A 246 2.46 -13.19 1.52
N ILE A 247 1.86 -13.74 2.58
CA ILE A 247 2.06 -15.14 2.99
C ILE A 247 1.65 -16.11 1.88
N ALA A 248 0.52 -15.87 1.22
CA ALA A 248 0.02 -16.73 0.15
C ALA A 248 0.99 -16.77 -1.03
N ILE A 249 1.48 -15.63 -1.52
CA ILE A 249 2.37 -15.59 -2.68
C ILE A 249 3.76 -16.13 -2.36
N GLU A 250 4.28 -15.93 -1.15
CA GLU A 250 5.52 -16.56 -0.71
C GLU A 250 5.42 -18.09 -0.65
N ALA A 251 4.26 -18.61 -0.25
CA ALA A 251 4.01 -20.04 -0.28
C ALA A 251 3.84 -20.56 -1.71
N VAL A 252 3.17 -19.80 -2.59
CA VAL A 252 3.07 -20.10 -4.02
C VAL A 252 4.46 -20.19 -4.66
N ALA A 253 5.37 -19.27 -4.35
CA ALA A 253 6.75 -19.27 -4.85
C ALA A 253 7.50 -20.60 -4.59
N LYS A 254 7.16 -21.29 -3.49
CA LYS A 254 7.77 -22.56 -3.10
C LYS A 254 7.21 -23.76 -3.87
N VAL A 255 5.95 -23.71 -4.31
CA VAL A 255 5.25 -24.82 -4.96
C VAL A 255 5.05 -24.59 -6.46
N VAL A 256 5.24 -23.36 -6.94
CA VAL A 256 5.17 -22.93 -8.35
C VAL A 256 6.39 -22.04 -8.66
N PRO A 257 7.60 -22.62 -8.78
CA PRO A 257 8.83 -21.85 -9.03
C PRO A 257 8.78 -20.96 -10.29
N GLU A 258 7.95 -21.32 -11.26
CA GLU A 258 7.74 -20.57 -12.50
C GLU A 258 7.15 -19.18 -12.26
N LEU A 259 6.46 -18.97 -11.12
CA LEU A 259 5.93 -17.66 -10.74
C LEU A 259 6.96 -16.76 -10.03
N VAL A 260 8.09 -17.29 -9.56
CA VAL A 260 9.11 -16.49 -8.85
C VAL A 260 9.55 -15.25 -9.63
N PRO A 261 9.81 -15.32 -10.96
CA PRO A 261 10.20 -14.12 -11.72
C PRO A 261 9.13 -13.02 -11.79
N TYR A 262 7.88 -13.35 -11.48
CA TYR A 262 6.74 -12.45 -11.51
C TYR A 262 6.38 -11.90 -10.12
N ILE A 263 7.07 -12.37 -9.07
CA ILE A 263 6.86 -11.89 -7.70
C ILE A 263 7.84 -10.75 -7.45
N ARG A 264 7.34 -9.64 -6.93
CA ARG A 264 8.21 -8.56 -6.47
C ARG A 264 9.03 -9.07 -5.30
N TYR A 265 10.36 -9.11 -5.51
CA TYR A 265 11.26 -9.48 -4.43
C TYR A 265 11.07 -8.50 -3.27
N ARG A 266 10.76 -9.02 -2.10
CA ARG A 266 10.84 -8.28 -0.84
C ARG A 266 12.04 -8.85 -0.09
N ASP A 267 13.03 -8.00 0.12
CA ASP A 267 14.05 -8.31 1.10
C ASP A 267 13.30 -8.57 2.43
N PRO A 268 13.47 -9.73 3.09
CA PRO A 268 12.82 -10.01 4.37
C PRO A 268 13.18 -8.99 5.45
N GLU A 269 14.29 -8.25 5.28
CA GLU A 269 14.67 -7.12 6.12
C GLU A 269 14.05 -5.79 5.64
N VAL A 270 13.43 -5.73 4.44
CA VAL A 270 12.76 -4.56 3.88
C VAL A 270 11.26 -4.76 3.88
N TYR A 271 10.59 -4.04 4.73
CA TYR A 271 9.12 -3.99 4.77
C TYR A 271 8.62 -2.58 4.37
N VAL A 272 7.44 -2.52 3.77
CA VAL A 272 6.76 -1.24 3.56
C VAL A 272 6.07 -0.88 4.88
N ALA A 273 6.72 -0.01 5.64
CA ALA A 273 6.09 0.62 6.79
C ALA A 273 5.14 1.72 6.30
N ASP A 274 4.05 1.96 7.01
CA ASP A 274 3.17 3.09 6.70
C ASP A 274 3.94 4.41 6.88
N TYR A 275 4.79 4.46 7.91
CA TYR A 275 5.67 5.60 8.18
C TYR A 275 7.08 5.15 8.55
N LYS A 276 8.05 6.09 8.49
CA LYS A 276 9.44 5.87 8.84
C LYS A 276 9.57 5.19 10.21
N ASP A 277 10.48 4.25 10.33
CA ASP A 277 10.77 3.48 11.55
C ASP A 277 9.55 2.71 12.09
N ASN A 278 8.64 2.31 11.20
CA ASN A 278 7.40 1.58 11.52
C ASN A 278 6.52 2.29 12.57
N LYS A 279 6.43 3.62 12.46
CA LYS A 279 5.59 4.43 13.33
C LYS A 279 4.11 4.31 12.93
N GLU A 280 3.22 4.49 13.90
CA GLU A 280 1.77 4.37 13.71
C GLU A 280 1.14 5.62 13.07
N CYS A 281 1.82 6.76 13.12
CA CYS A 281 1.42 8.01 12.44
C CYS A 281 2.64 8.84 12.07
N ALA A 282 2.44 9.87 11.25
CA ALA A 282 3.49 10.84 10.91
C ALA A 282 2.98 12.27 11.03
N VAL A 283 3.88 13.19 11.34
CA VAL A 283 3.65 14.64 11.25
C VAL A 283 4.76 15.28 10.44
N SER A 284 4.39 16.00 9.38
CA SER A 284 5.31 16.87 8.64
C SER A 284 5.20 18.28 9.18
N TYR A 285 6.30 18.82 9.66
CA TYR A 285 6.42 20.24 10.01
C TYR A 285 6.81 21.02 8.76
N THR A 286 5.93 21.94 8.33
CA THR A 286 6.12 22.72 7.12
C THR A 286 6.04 24.21 7.40
N PHE A 287 7.00 24.96 6.88
CA PHE A 287 7.21 26.36 7.15
C PHE A 287 7.17 27.16 5.84
N ASP A 288 6.23 28.07 5.72
CA ASP A 288 5.99 28.82 4.50
C ASP A 288 6.75 30.14 4.48
N ASP A 289 7.01 30.68 3.30
CA ASP A 289 7.54 32.02 3.03
C ASP A 289 9.04 32.26 3.29
N GLY A 290 9.78 31.32 3.85
CA GLY A 290 11.21 31.47 4.06
C GLY A 290 11.60 32.59 5.02
N LEU A 291 10.91 32.74 6.15
CA LEU A 291 11.12 33.79 7.12
C LEU A 291 12.43 33.64 7.88
N GLN A 292 13.06 34.75 8.29
CA GLN A 292 14.30 34.75 9.05
C GLN A 292 14.19 33.96 10.36
N GLU A 293 13.04 34.03 11.04
CA GLU A 293 12.82 33.33 12.30
C GLU A 293 12.75 31.79 12.14
N HIS A 294 12.53 31.27 10.93
CA HIS A 294 12.65 29.86 10.67
C HIS A 294 14.10 29.37 10.87
N TYR A 295 15.09 30.22 10.55
CA TYR A 295 16.49 29.91 10.81
C TYR A 295 16.90 30.22 12.26
N THR A 296 16.46 31.38 12.79
CA THR A 296 16.96 31.85 14.09
C THR A 296 16.29 31.20 15.29
N LEU A 297 15.04 30.77 15.15
CA LEU A 297 14.24 30.18 16.24
C LEU A 297 13.90 28.70 15.99
N VAL A 298 13.37 28.37 14.80
CA VAL A 298 12.87 27.02 14.51
C VAL A 298 14.00 26.02 14.30
N PHE A 299 14.94 26.34 13.43
CA PHE A 299 16.01 25.41 13.07
C PHE A 299 16.81 24.92 14.28
N PRO A 300 17.27 25.76 15.21
CA PRO A 300 17.99 25.28 16.39
C PRO A 300 17.15 24.39 17.31
N GLU A 301 15.87 24.67 17.45
CA GLU A 301 14.99 23.85 18.30
C GLU A 301 14.71 22.50 17.67
N MET A 302 14.48 22.44 16.35
CA MET A 302 14.30 21.16 15.64
C MET A 302 15.56 20.30 15.70
N GLU A 303 16.75 20.89 15.57
CA GLU A 303 18.01 20.14 15.69
C GLU A 303 18.21 19.57 17.10
N LYS A 304 17.83 20.28 18.17
CA LYS A 304 17.91 19.77 19.54
C LYS A 304 17.09 18.49 19.75
N VAL A 305 15.93 18.39 19.12
CA VAL A 305 15.03 17.23 19.25
C VAL A 305 15.18 16.21 18.12
N GLY A 306 16.09 16.46 17.16
CA GLY A 306 16.36 15.56 16.05
C GLY A 306 15.27 15.53 14.96
N PHE A 307 14.36 16.53 14.93
CA PHE A 307 13.32 16.63 13.94
C PHE A 307 13.82 17.32 12.67
N LYS A 308 13.21 16.98 11.54
CA LYS A 308 13.45 17.64 10.26
C LYS A 308 12.15 18.26 9.74
N GLY A 309 12.27 19.40 9.07
CA GLY A 309 11.13 20.14 8.52
C GLY A 309 11.35 20.48 7.05
N THR A 310 10.26 20.83 6.38
CA THR A 310 10.25 21.36 5.02
C THR A 310 10.01 22.87 5.06
N PHE A 311 10.89 23.63 4.41
CA PHE A 311 10.82 25.09 4.32
C PHE A 311 10.56 25.48 2.86
N TRP A 312 9.35 25.95 2.60
CA TRP A 312 8.95 26.40 1.28
C TRP A 312 9.24 27.88 1.09
N VAL A 313 10.01 28.18 0.07
CA VAL A 313 10.56 29.50 -0.13
C VAL A 313 10.21 30.09 -1.50
N CYS A 314 10.09 31.39 -1.56
CA CYS A 314 9.86 32.16 -2.77
C CYS A 314 11.15 32.91 -3.14
N GLY A 315 11.82 32.49 -4.21
CA GLY A 315 13.12 33.04 -4.57
C GLY A 315 13.10 34.56 -4.76
N ASN A 316 12.06 35.09 -5.36
CA ASN A 316 11.93 36.55 -5.55
C ASN A 316 11.95 37.34 -4.23
N THR A 317 11.31 36.83 -3.18
CA THR A 317 11.29 37.52 -1.87
C THR A 317 12.63 37.45 -1.15
N ILE A 318 13.50 36.53 -1.53
CA ILE A 318 14.86 36.40 -0.99
C ILE A 318 15.81 37.33 -1.76
N GLU A 319 15.68 37.42 -3.07
CA GLU A 319 16.56 38.20 -3.94
C GLU A 319 16.21 39.69 -3.97
N ASN A 320 14.91 40.04 -3.84
CA ASN A 320 14.40 41.39 -4.07
C ASN A 320 13.87 42.01 -2.77
N GLU A 321 14.54 43.05 -2.30
CA GLU A 321 14.18 43.78 -1.07
C GLU A 321 12.75 44.40 -1.13
N VAL A 322 12.34 44.89 -2.29
CA VAL A 322 10.98 45.43 -2.47
C VAL A 322 9.94 44.31 -2.37
N ALA A 323 10.23 43.14 -2.89
CA ALA A 323 9.34 41.97 -2.81
C ALA A 323 9.21 41.42 -1.39
N ARG A 324 10.17 41.70 -0.50
CA ARG A 324 10.12 41.31 0.93
C ARG A 324 9.01 42.00 1.72
N GLN A 325 8.50 43.13 1.26
CA GLN A 325 7.44 43.90 1.94
C GLN A 325 7.76 44.21 3.42
N GLY A 326 9.04 44.52 3.71
CA GLY A 326 9.51 44.77 5.07
C GLY A 326 9.70 43.54 5.96
N LYS A 327 9.42 42.34 5.48
CA LYS A 327 9.62 41.10 6.24
C LYS A 327 11.05 40.59 6.09
N SER A 328 11.65 40.14 7.19
CA SER A 328 12.99 39.55 7.17
C SER A 328 12.92 38.11 6.65
N ARG A 329 13.77 37.77 5.68
CA ARG A 329 13.84 36.46 5.04
C ARG A 329 15.18 35.78 5.32
N MET A 330 15.18 34.44 5.34
CA MET A 330 16.40 33.66 5.36
C MET A 330 17.28 33.99 4.16
N THR A 331 18.58 33.86 4.33
CA THR A 331 19.57 33.95 3.21
C THR A 331 19.83 32.56 2.62
N TRP A 332 20.33 32.54 1.38
CA TRP A 332 20.70 31.28 0.74
C TRP A 332 21.76 30.48 1.52
N PRO A 333 22.81 31.08 2.10
CA PRO A 333 23.75 30.36 2.95
C PRO A 333 23.10 29.70 4.18
N GLN A 334 22.16 30.39 4.84
CA GLN A 334 21.40 29.83 5.98
C GLN A 334 20.57 28.62 5.54
N MET A 335 19.84 28.75 4.43
CA MET A 335 19.05 27.64 3.87
C MET A 335 19.92 26.47 3.41
N LYS A 336 21.12 26.78 2.86
CA LYS A 336 22.09 25.74 2.50
C LYS A 336 22.56 24.96 3.73
N GLU A 337 22.86 25.62 4.83
CA GLU A 337 23.21 25.00 6.09
C GLU A 337 22.09 24.09 6.61
N MET A 338 20.85 24.58 6.61
CA MET A 338 19.69 23.78 7.00
C MET A 338 19.53 22.52 6.11
N SER A 339 19.71 22.68 4.80
CA SER A 339 19.64 21.57 3.85
C SER A 339 20.78 20.54 4.06
N ASP A 340 21.97 20.99 4.42
CA ASP A 340 23.11 20.11 4.72
C ASP A 340 22.89 19.34 6.03
N LYS A 341 22.06 19.87 6.94
CA LYS A 341 21.60 19.19 8.15
C LYS A 341 20.37 18.29 7.93
N GLY A 342 19.88 18.17 6.68
CA GLY A 342 18.81 17.25 6.33
C GLY A 342 17.40 17.84 6.34
N HIS A 343 17.25 19.15 6.49
CA HIS A 343 15.97 19.82 6.24
C HIS A 343 15.73 20.00 4.75
N GLU A 344 14.48 20.00 4.33
CA GLU A 344 14.11 20.27 2.95
C GLU A 344 13.91 21.77 2.73
N ILE A 345 14.59 22.33 1.72
CA ILE A 345 14.30 23.66 1.15
C ILE A 345 13.60 23.42 -0.16
N SER A 346 12.35 23.89 -0.28
CA SER A 346 11.51 23.54 -1.40
C SER A 346 10.68 24.71 -1.93
N ASN A 347 9.84 24.47 -2.92
CA ASN A 347 9.29 25.48 -3.81
C ASN A 347 7.92 25.99 -3.33
N HIS A 348 7.82 27.34 -3.14
CA HIS A 348 6.58 28.07 -2.86
C HIS A 348 6.21 29.09 -3.93
N SER A 349 6.45 28.76 -5.21
CA SER A 349 6.45 29.63 -6.37
C SER A 349 7.56 30.72 -6.33
N TRP A 350 7.82 31.33 -7.49
CA TRP A 350 8.85 32.37 -7.59
C TRP A 350 8.48 33.65 -6.82
N SER A 351 7.29 34.19 -7.05
CA SER A 351 6.89 35.51 -6.57
C SER A 351 5.78 35.48 -5.51
N HIS A 352 5.39 34.30 -5.01
CA HIS A 352 4.22 34.11 -4.16
C HIS A 352 2.92 34.53 -4.85
N ALA A 353 2.82 34.36 -6.17
CA ALA A 353 1.62 34.69 -6.93
C ALA A 353 0.46 33.74 -6.63
N ASN A 354 -0.79 34.24 -6.66
CA ASN A 354 -1.95 33.37 -6.73
C ASN A 354 -2.01 32.70 -8.09
N LEU A 355 -1.63 31.43 -8.15
CA LEU A 355 -1.47 30.68 -9.40
C LEU A 355 -2.77 30.57 -10.22
N LYS A 356 -3.94 30.63 -9.56
CA LYS A 356 -5.24 30.62 -10.26
C LYS A 356 -5.52 31.89 -11.08
N HIS A 357 -4.76 32.96 -10.87
CA HIS A 357 -4.87 34.19 -11.66
C HIS A 357 -3.91 34.23 -12.83
N LEU A 358 -3.10 33.18 -13.03
CA LEU A 358 -2.14 33.07 -14.10
C LEU A 358 -2.64 32.11 -15.20
N ASN A 359 -2.16 32.33 -16.43
CA ASN A 359 -2.29 31.31 -17.46
C ASN A 359 -1.27 30.17 -17.26
N SER A 360 -1.39 29.09 -18.03
CA SER A 360 -0.53 27.90 -17.91
C SER A 360 0.97 28.22 -17.99
N ASP A 361 1.39 29.13 -18.89
CA ASP A 361 2.79 29.52 -19.04
C ASP A 361 3.27 30.33 -17.84
N GLY A 362 2.42 31.18 -17.28
CA GLY A 362 2.69 31.92 -16.05
C GLY A 362 2.86 31.00 -14.84
N VAL A 363 2.00 30.00 -14.70
CA VAL A 363 2.15 28.95 -13.65
C VAL A 363 3.46 28.20 -13.80
N LYS A 364 3.76 27.76 -15.03
CA LYS A 364 5.01 27.06 -15.33
C LYS A 364 6.23 27.92 -14.98
N MET A 365 6.24 29.18 -15.36
CA MET A 365 7.32 30.13 -15.05
C MET A 365 7.52 30.30 -13.53
N GLU A 366 6.45 30.47 -12.77
CA GLU A 366 6.48 30.59 -11.31
C GLU A 366 7.11 29.35 -10.64
N ILE A 367 6.83 28.16 -11.18
CA ILE A 367 7.34 26.90 -10.66
C ILE A 367 8.81 26.69 -11.07
N GLU A 368 9.10 26.71 -12.37
CA GLU A 368 10.40 26.35 -12.91
C GLU A 368 11.52 27.35 -12.54
N LYS A 369 11.18 28.63 -12.51
CA LYS A 369 12.14 29.66 -12.11
C LYS A 369 12.56 29.50 -10.65
N ASN A 370 11.61 29.18 -9.78
CA ASN A 370 11.92 28.96 -8.37
C ASN A 370 12.69 27.65 -8.16
N ASP A 371 12.34 26.58 -8.88
CA ASP A 371 13.11 25.34 -8.87
C ASP A 371 14.57 25.56 -9.28
N SER A 372 14.76 26.35 -10.33
CA SER A 372 16.10 26.64 -10.86
C SER A 372 16.96 27.37 -9.86
N ILE A 373 16.45 28.42 -9.20
CA ILE A 373 17.23 29.17 -8.21
C ILE A 373 17.51 28.36 -6.96
N ILE A 374 16.53 27.63 -6.45
CA ILE A 374 16.75 26.74 -5.29
C ILE A 374 17.80 25.68 -5.63
N GLY A 375 17.67 25.03 -6.79
CA GLY A 375 18.64 24.03 -7.25
C GLY A 375 20.05 24.59 -7.36
N ALA A 376 20.21 25.81 -7.90
CA ALA A 376 21.51 26.48 -8.03
C ALA A 376 22.12 26.85 -6.67
N MET A 377 21.31 27.36 -5.74
CA MET A 377 21.79 27.89 -4.46
C MET A 377 21.96 26.83 -3.39
N ILE A 378 21.10 25.82 -3.38
CA ILE A 378 21.10 24.72 -2.40
C ILE A 378 21.92 23.52 -2.88
N GLY A 379 22.03 23.33 -4.19
CA GLY A 379 22.66 22.13 -4.79
C GLY A 379 21.79 20.90 -4.81
N LYS A 380 20.49 21.04 -4.50
CA LYS A 380 19.49 19.95 -4.52
C LYS A 380 18.23 20.43 -5.21
N LYS A 381 17.62 19.57 -6.04
CA LYS A 381 16.31 19.85 -6.67
C LYS A 381 15.22 19.84 -5.57
N PRO A 382 14.29 20.81 -5.58
CA PRO A 382 13.08 20.75 -4.75
C PRO A 382 12.26 19.48 -5.02
N LEU A 383 11.87 18.77 -3.97
CA LEU A 383 11.13 17.52 -4.08
C LEU A 383 9.62 17.72 -3.83
N THR A 384 9.26 18.82 -3.17
CA THR A 384 7.86 19.13 -2.87
C THR A 384 7.46 20.51 -3.39
N PHE A 385 6.15 20.81 -3.38
CA PHE A 385 5.59 22.10 -3.74
C PHE A 385 4.46 22.50 -2.80
N CYS A 386 4.41 23.78 -2.45
CA CYS A 386 3.31 24.38 -1.71
C CYS A 386 2.67 25.51 -2.51
N TYR A 387 1.35 25.49 -2.60
CA TYR A 387 0.58 26.50 -3.35
C TYR A 387 0.41 27.77 -2.54
N PRO A 388 0.87 28.96 -3.00
CA PRO A 388 0.54 30.21 -2.36
C PRO A 388 -0.98 30.36 -2.20
N PHE A 389 -1.42 30.85 -1.04
CA PHE A 389 -2.84 31.02 -0.69
C PHE A 389 -3.68 29.73 -0.71
N ASN A 390 -3.08 28.54 -0.77
CA ASN A 390 -3.77 27.28 -1.08
C ASN A 390 -4.59 27.33 -2.39
N ALA A 391 -4.19 28.16 -3.33
CA ALA A 391 -4.90 28.42 -4.57
C ALA A 391 -4.41 27.50 -5.70
N PHE A 392 -5.13 26.41 -5.95
CA PHE A 392 -4.88 25.48 -7.03
C PHE A 392 -6.18 24.93 -7.64
N ASP A 393 -6.08 24.38 -8.82
CA ASP A 393 -7.06 23.54 -9.50
C ASP A 393 -6.36 22.31 -10.07
N GLU A 394 -7.08 21.47 -10.81
CA GLU A 394 -6.52 20.23 -11.36
C GLU A 394 -5.36 20.46 -12.34
N VAL A 395 -5.38 21.56 -13.10
CA VAL A 395 -4.34 21.89 -14.07
C VAL A 395 -3.07 22.32 -13.35
N ILE A 396 -3.21 23.23 -12.39
CA ILE A 396 -2.10 23.71 -11.55
C ILE A 396 -1.52 22.55 -10.73
N LEU A 397 -2.39 21.70 -10.15
CA LEU A 397 -1.98 20.52 -9.40
C LEU A 397 -1.10 19.60 -10.26
N ARG A 398 -1.51 19.33 -11.49
CA ARG A 398 -0.77 18.49 -12.44
C ARG A 398 0.59 19.08 -12.76
N GLN A 399 0.64 20.37 -13.11
CA GLN A 399 1.89 21.08 -13.43
C GLN A 399 2.85 21.09 -12.23
N ALA A 400 2.34 21.39 -11.04
CA ALA A 400 3.14 21.45 -9.84
C ALA A 400 3.61 20.07 -9.35
N SER A 401 2.91 18.99 -9.69
CA SER A 401 3.25 17.62 -9.31
C SER A 401 4.30 16.98 -10.23
N GLU A 402 4.56 17.55 -11.38
CA GLU A 402 5.48 16.96 -12.36
C GLU A 402 6.90 16.87 -11.83
N GLY A 403 7.43 15.64 -11.77
CA GLY A 403 8.78 15.34 -11.28
C GLY A 403 8.99 15.61 -9.79
N ARG A 404 7.94 15.62 -8.97
CA ARG A 404 7.97 15.79 -7.51
C ARG A 404 7.45 14.55 -6.79
N VAL A 405 7.83 14.42 -5.53
CA VAL A 405 7.34 13.34 -4.65
C VAL A 405 6.00 13.69 -4.01
N ALA A 406 5.73 14.99 -3.77
CA ALA A 406 4.45 15.45 -3.22
C ALA A 406 4.19 16.93 -3.45
N THR A 407 2.90 17.32 -3.33
CA THR A 407 2.47 18.71 -3.19
C THR A 407 1.52 18.82 -2.00
N ARG A 408 1.56 19.94 -1.25
CA ARG A 408 0.70 20.14 -0.09
C ARG A 408 -0.71 20.58 -0.50
N THR A 409 -1.68 19.70 -0.41
CA THR A 409 -3.10 19.96 -0.69
C THR A 409 -3.97 19.95 0.58
N ARG A 410 -3.43 19.46 1.70
CA ARG A 410 -4.07 19.43 3.03
C ARG A 410 -3.10 19.94 4.06
N GLN A 411 -3.62 20.63 5.07
CA GLN A 411 -2.82 21.19 6.15
C GLN A 411 -3.65 21.46 7.41
N HIS A 412 -2.98 21.44 8.54
CA HIS A 412 -3.47 21.93 9.82
C HIS A 412 -2.69 23.20 10.17
N GLY A 413 -3.37 24.33 10.29
CA GLY A 413 -2.73 25.60 10.64
C GLY A 413 -2.22 25.58 12.08
N VAL A 414 -0.95 25.91 12.26
CA VAL A 414 -0.26 25.90 13.54
C VAL A 414 0.48 27.24 13.71
N GLY A 415 0.40 27.83 14.88
CA GLY A 415 1.06 29.11 15.17
C GLY A 415 0.30 30.32 14.64
N GLY A 416 0.81 31.50 14.99
CA GLY A 416 0.18 32.79 14.71
C GLY A 416 -1.07 33.09 15.53
N ASP A 417 -1.41 34.38 15.67
CA ASP A 417 -2.51 34.82 16.48
C ASP A 417 -3.89 34.39 15.95
N LYS A 418 -3.97 34.15 14.64
CA LYS A 418 -5.22 33.72 13.96
C LYS A 418 -5.52 32.24 14.09
N SER A 419 -4.51 31.38 14.22
CA SER A 419 -4.71 29.93 14.31
C SER A 419 -5.36 29.50 15.62
N LYS A 420 -5.22 30.32 16.68
CA LYS A 420 -5.66 30.02 18.06
C LYS A 420 -5.15 28.66 18.56
N SER A 421 -4.05 28.17 17.99
CA SER A 421 -3.45 26.89 18.39
C SER A 421 -2.88 27.00 19.80
N THR A 422 -3.21 26.03 20.64
CA THR A 422 -2.61 25.85 21.96
C THR A 422 -1.87 24.53 22.01
N VAL A 423 -0.99 24.34 22.99
CA VAL A 423 -0.30 23.06 23.20
C VAL A 423 -1.33 21.92 23.34
N GLU A 424 -2.42 22.15 24.08
CA GLU A 424 -3.48 21.17 24.29
C GLU A 424 -4.21 20.81 22.98
N SER A 425 -4.47 21.82 22.11
CA SER A 425 -5.12 21.59 20.82
C SER A 425 -4.24 20.79 19.87
N LEU A 426 -2.93 21.04 19.89
CA LEU A 426 -1.95 20.32 19.09
C LEU A 426 -1.73 18.90 19.61
N ASP A 427 -1.65 18.72 20.93
CA ASP A 427 -1.58 17.38 21.55
C ASP A 427 -2.82 16.54 21.19
N LYS A 428 -4.00 17.14 21.25
CA LYS A 428 -5.24 16.49 20.82
C LYS A 428 -5.17 16.08 19.34
N TRP A 429 -4.74 16.98 18.45
CA TRP A 429 -4.62 16.70 17.03
C TRP A 429 -3.63 15.54 16.76
N VAL A 430 -2.46 15.53 17.42
CA VAL A 430 -1.48 14.45 17.28
C VAL A 430 -2.06 13.12 17.78
N LYS A 431 -2.81 13.12 18.89
CA LYS A 431 -3.49 11.91 19.39
C LYS A 431 -4.58 11.41 18.45
N GLU A 432 -5.28 12.30 17.76
CA GLU A 432 -6.25 11.95 16.73
C GLU A 432 -5.55 11.28 15.51
N LEU A 433 -4.42 11.83 15.05
CA LEU A 433 -3.61 11.22 14.01
C LEU A 433 -3.10 9.83 14.41
N LEU A 434 -2.59 9.70 15.63
CA LEU A 434 -2.11 8.40 16.15
C LEU A 434 -3.25 7.38 16.20
N SER A 435 -4.42 7.78 16.71
CA SER A 435 -5.59 6.90 16.77
C SER A 435 -6.12 6.48 15.39
N ALA A 436 -5.95 7.34 14.39
CA ALA A 436 -6.39 7.08 13.03
C ALA A 436 -5.34 6.35 12.17
N GLY A 437 -4.09 6.28 12.62
CA GLY A 437 -2.97 5.83 11.79
C GLY A 437 -2.75 6.75 10.58
N ASP A 438 -2.89 8.07 10.77
CA ASP A 438 -2.92 9.03 9.66
C ASP A 438 -1.66 9.91 9.62
N TRP A 439 -1.53 10.66 8.53
CA TRP A 439 -0.43 11.60 8.29
C TRP A 439 -0.95 13.03 8.39
N GLY A 440 -0.43 13.77 9.37
CA GLY A 440 -0.71 15.20 9.56
C GLY A 440 0.35 16.09 8.93
N VAL A 441 -0.10 17.20 8.33
CA VAL A 441 0.80 18.25 7.80
C VAL A 441 0.53 19.53 8.53
N ALA A 442 1.48 19.98 9.36
CA ALA A 442 1.42 21.25 10.05
C ALA A 442 1.87 22.39 9.12
N MET A 443 1.03 23.41 8.95
CA MET A 443 1.36 24.62 8.21
C MET A 443 1.70 25.74 9.21
N ILE A 444 2.90 26.28 9.09
CA ILE A 444 3.45 27.29 9.98
C ILE A 444 4.03 28.44 9.14
N HIS A 445 3.64 29.67 9.47
CA HIS A 445 4.28 30.88 8.93
C HIS A 445 5.16 31.54 9.99
N GLY A 446 4.66 32.53 10.71
CA GLY A 446 5.38 33.21 11.75
C GLY A 446 5.40 32.43 13.07
N ILE A 447 6.48 32.65 13.85
CA ILE A 447 6.66 32.09 15.19
C ILE A 447 6.48 33.17 16.24
N SER A 448 6.95 34.37 15.95
CA SER A 448 6.82 35.52 16.85
C SER A 448 5.44 36.17 16.74
N THR A 449 5.00 36.83 17.86
CA THR A 449 3.75 37.60 17.90
C THR A 449 3.74 38.73 16.88
N GLY A 450 2.62 38.92 16.19
CA GLY A 450 2.42 40.00 15.22
C GLY A 450 2.85 39.70 13.81
N TYR A 451 3.07 38.44 13.47
CA TYR A 451 3.46 38.02 12.12
C TYR A 451 2.28 37.78 11.16
N ASP A 452 1.08 37.61 11.60
CA ASP A 452 -0.11 37.31 10.76
C ASP A 452 -0.60 38.45 9.90
#